data_9d892dda120ccf5c1701d21f1b86d9a7
#
_entry.id   9d892dda120ccf5c1701d21f1b86d9a7
#
_cell.length_a   1.000
_cell.length_b   1.000
_cell.length_c   1.000
_cell.angle_alpha   90.00
_cell.angle_beta   90.00
_cell.angle_gamma   90.00
#
_symmetry.space_group_name_H-M   'P 1'
#
loop_
_entity.id
_entity.type
_entity.pdbx_description
1 polymer ?
#
loop_
_entity_poly.entity_id
_entity_poly.type
_entity_poly.pdbx_seq_one_letter_code
_entity_poly.pdbx_strand_id
1 'polypeptide(L)'
;MDRILTVEQMTFCEHEAEKYGVSLAQLMDNAAAQLAEVIASNSSASSKIVLLIGKGNNGGDGLVAANLLAEQGLKPAVVLCCGEPDTDLSSAAYARLDKSVEVLKAENALDFIEGADVLVDCIFGTGFHGSLRENILPVFRACEKCEGMKIACDLPSGVNARNGQADKLSFKADVTVTFHRGKLGLYLQPAVDFCGEILVKDIGIDERCENILSPVITPFDVVKARAALPFRPADGHKGTFGKVVSVAGSESYIGAAGLSAMAAMRTGVGLFELCTAKSVVNSLSAGMYECTYSAMKTDKDGFMVAENAETILKKCEKASCLLIGCGLGHTAQTEKLVAELTQNAEIPIVLDADGINSLCPNIDVLLKKKSTVILTPHPAELARLCGVTVGEVMSDRLGSAYRLSEKYGVTVLAKSADTFAVGGGKVYLCTEGTTALAKGGSGDMLAGIVSSYVAQGCNALDAAALGSFTLGSTALLAGYKKSERGIIARDVIDALPRFLYDLEKAD
;
A
#
# COMPACT_ATOMS: atom_id res chain seq x y z
N MET A 1 -4.35 14.07 2.95
CA MET A 1 -5.40 13.03 2.90
C MET A 1 -5.31 12.26 4.21
N ASP A 2 -6.37 12.29 5.04
CA ASP A 2 -6.18 11.89 6.43
C ASP A 2 -6.53 10.44 6.73
N ARG A 3 -7.55 9.87 6.11
CA ARG A 3 -7.98 8.48 6.26
C ARG A 3 -8.41 7.86 4.94
N ILE A 4 -8.21 6.55 4.86
CA ILE A 4 -8.71 5.67 3.80
C ILE A 4 -9.64 4.66 4.48
N LEU A 5 -10.78 4.34 3.88
CA LEU A 5 -11.72 3.37 4.41
C LEU A 5 -11.77 2.10 3.56
N THR A 6 -11.99 0.96 4.22
CA THR A 6 -12.44 -0.24 3.51
C THR A 6 -13.90 -0.07 3.11
N VAL A 7 -14.39 -0.94 2.21
CA VAL A 7 -15.82 -0.92 1.80
C VAL A 7 -16.73 -1.11 3.01
N GLU A 8 -16.38 -2.04 3.91
CA GLU A 8 -17.15 -2.31 5.12
C GLU A 8 -17.20 -1.12 6.07
N GLN A 9 -16.07 -0.42 6.21
CA GLN A 9 -15.99 0.78 7.04
C GLN A 9 -16.81 1.92 6.45
N MET A 10 -16.78 2.10 5.11
CA MET A 10 -17.60 3.10 4.43
C MET A 10 -19.08 2.81 4.60
N THR A 11 -19.54 1.58 4.33
CA THR A 11 -20.92 1.15 4.54
C THR A 11 -21.39 1.35 5.99
N PHE A 12 -20.48 1.07 6.94
CA PHE A 12 -20.76 1.34 8.35
C PHE A 12 -20.99 2.83 8.61
N CYS A 13 -20.13 3.72 8.08
CA CYS A 13 -20.27 5.17 8.25
C CYS A 13 -21.55 5.71 7.60
N GLU A 14 -21.94 5.21 6.43
CA GLU A 14 -23.20 5.56 5.76
C GLU A 14 -24.43 5.26 6.63
N HIS A 15 -24.46 4.07 7.24
CA HIS A 15 -25.55 3.71 8.16
C HIS A 15 -25.49 4.47 9.50
N GLU A 16 -24.30 4.72 10.03
CA GLU A 16 -24.16 5.51 11.26
C GLU A 16 -24.57 6.97 11.08
N ALA A 17 -24.47 7.53 9.85
CA ALA A 17 -24.85 8.89 9.53
C ALA A 17 -26.34 9.19 9.89
N GLU A 18 -27.22 8.18 9.82
CA GLU A 18 -28.63 8.33 10.22
C GLU A 18 -28.78 8.75 11.69
N LYS A 19 -27.90 8.28 12.59
CA LYS A 19 -27.90 8.68 14.01
C LYS A 19 -27.53 10.15 14.20
N TYR A 20 -26.89 10.74 13.21
CA TYR A 20 -26.51 12.16 13.19
C TYR A 20 -27.42 13.00 12.29
N GLY A 21 -28.54 12.42 11.83
CA GLY A 21 -29.62 13.15 11.14
C GLY A 21 -29.46 13.20 9.61
N VAL A 22 -28.56 12.42 9.01
CA VAL A 22 -28.37 12.36 7.56
C VAL A 22 -28.82 10.98 7.06
N SER A 23 -29.91 10.93 6.29
CA SER A 23 -30.43 9.68 5.71
C SER A 23 -29.61 9.24 4.50
N LEU A 24 -29.73 7.95 4.13
CA LEU A 24 -29.09 7.42 2.90
C LEU A 24 -29.56 8.17 1.64
N ALA A 25 -30.83 8.60 1.58
CA ALA A 25 -31.34 9.41 0.47
C ALA A 25 -30.66 10.79 0.43
N GLN A 26 -30.45 11.42 1.58
CA GLN A 26 -29.74 12.69 1.67
C GLN A 26 -28.26 12.54 1.29
N LEU A 27 -27.62 11.42 1.65
CA LEU A 27 -26.24 11.12 1.23
C LEU A 27 -26.15 10.99 -0.29
N MET A 28 -27.12 10.33 -0.95
CA MET A 28 -27.20 10.25 -2.41
C MET A 28 -27.35 11.62 -3.05
N ASP A 29 -28.28 12.46 -2.54
CA ASP A 29 -28.49 13.81 -3.07
C ASP A 29 -27.20 14.67 -2.91
N ASN A 30 -26.50 14.57 -1.77
CA ASN A 30 -25.25 15.27 -1.53
C ASN A 30 -24.11 14.76 -2.45
N ALA A 31 -23.98 13.43 -2.64
CA ALA A 31 -23.01 12.83 -3.54
C ALA A 31 -23.22 13.27 -4.99
N ALA A 32 -24.48 13.23 -5.43
CA ALA A 32 -24.87 13.68 -6.76
C ALA A 32 -24.59 15.18 -6.98
N ALA A 33 -24.79 16.02 -5.97
CA ALA A 33 -24.46 17.45 -6.06
C ALA A 33 -22.97 17.68 -6.25
N GLN A 34 -22.11 16.95 -5.51
CA GLN A 34 -20.66 16.99 -5.66
C GLN A 34 -20.22 16.49 -7.05
N LEU A 35 -20.85 15.42 -7.54
CA LEU A 35 -20.58 14.88 -8.87
C LEU A 35 -20.98 15.88 -9.95
N ALA A 36 -22.17 16.46 -9.87
CA ALA A 36 -22.68 17.45 -10.82
C ALA A 36 -21.79 18.71 -10.87
N GLU A 37 -21.27 19.18 -9.73
CA GLU A 37 -20.31 20.29 -9.66
C GLU A 37 -19.03 19.99 -10.47
N VAL A 38 -18.48 18.79 -10.33
CA VAL A 38 -17.27 18.38 -11.07
C VAL A 38 -17.58 18.25 -12.56
N ILE A 39 -18.71 17.68 -12.93
CA ILE A 39 -19.13 17.57 -14.35
C ILE A 39 -19.31 18.96 -14.96
N ALA A 40 -20.04 19.86 -14.29
CA ALA A 40 -20.30 21.21 -14.78
C ALA A 40 -18.99 22.02 -14.95
N SER A 41 -18.04 21.86 -14.01
CA SER A 41 -16.72 22.53 -14.09
C SER A 41 -15.88 22.09 -15.30
N ASN A 42 -16.14 20.89 -15.82
CA ASN A 42 -15.47 20.32 -16.99
C ASN A 42 -16.33 20.38 -18.26
N SER A 43 -17.44 21.14 -18.25
CA SER A 43 -18.40 21.21 -19.34
C SER A 43 -18.65 22.65 -19.79
N SER A 44 -19.13 22.82 -21.00
CA SER A 44 -19.68 24.06 -21.54
C SER A 44 -21.17 23.85 -21.92
N ALA A 45 -21.90 24.90 -22.20
CA ALA A 45 -23.31 24.81 -22.63
C ALA A 45 -23.52 24.00 -23.92
N SER A 46 -22.47 23.82 -24.71
CA SER A 46 -22.49 23.02 -25.94
C SER A 46 -21.92 21.60 -25.77
N SER A 47 -21.37 21.27 -24.60
CA SER A 47 -20.76 19.97 -24.36
C SER A 47 -21.80 18.84 -24.42
N LYS A 48 -21.45 17.74 -25.09
CA LYS A 48 -22.19 16.50 -25.10
C LYS A 48 -21.83 15.71 -23.85
N ILE A 49 -22.69 15.80 -22.80
CA ILE A 49 -22.49 15.13 -21.53
C ILE A 49 -23.26 13.80 -21.56
N VAL A 50 -22.56 12.69 -21.30
CA VAL A 50 -23.15 11.34 -21.29
C VAL A 50 -22.89 10.68 -19.96
N LEU A 51 -23.96 10.29 -19.23
CA LEU A 51 -23.87 9.54 -17.98
C LEU A 51 -24.24 8.07 -18.21
N LEU A 52 -23.32 7.17 -17.90
CA LEU A 52 -23.50 5.72 -17.98
C LEU A 52 -24.09 5.23 -16.66
N ILE A 53 -25.33 4.75 -16.69
CA ILE A 53 -26.11 4.43 -15.48
C ILE A 53 -26.19 2.91 -15.30
N GLY A 54 -25.75 2.46 -14.10
CA GLY A 54 -25.98 1.11 -13.59
C GLY A 54 -27.31 0.96 -12.86
N LYS A 55 -27.61 -0.24 -12.36
CA LYS A 55 -28.85 -0.54 -11.63
C LYS A 55 -28.85 -0.09 -10.18
N GLY A 56 -27.66 -0.07 -9.55
CA GLY A 56 -27.49 0.18 -8.13
C GLY A 56 -27.48 1.66 -7.75
N ASN A 57 -27.11 1.94 -6.50
CA ASN A 57 -27.09 3.30 -5.93
C ASN A 57 -26.10 4.23 -6.65
N ASN A 58 -24.97 3.71 -7.17
CA ASN A 58 -24.05 4.51 -7.99
C ASN A 58 -24.73 5.06 -9.25
N GLY A 59 -25.63 4.27 -9.86
CA GLY A 59 -26.52 4.76 -10.93
C GLY A 59 -27.52 5.81 -10.44
N GLY A 60 -27.98 5.66 -9.19
CA GLY A 60 -28.83 6.65 -8.54
C GLY A 60 -28.15 8.02 -8.39
N ASP A 61 -26.88 8.04 -7.93
CA ASP A 61 -26.06 9.25 -7.87
C ASP A 61 -25.97 9.94 -9.22
N GLY A 62 -25.73 9.15 -10.29
CA GLY A 62 -25.68 9.65 -11.68
C GLY A 62 -27.03 10.23 -12.16
N LEU A 63 -28.16 9.61 -11.83
CA LEU A 63 -29.50 10.10 -12.20
C LEU A 63 -29.85 11.42 -11.52
N VAL A 64 -29.55 11.54 -10.23
CA VAL A 64 -29.75 12.80 -9.50
C VAL A 64 -28.81 13.88 -10.05
N ALA A 65 -27.55 13.53 -10.35
CA ALA A 65 -26.62 14.47 -10.97
C ALA A 65 -27.11 14.95 -12.34
N ALA A 66 -27.69 14.06 -13.18
CA ALA A 66 -28.27 14.45 -14.46
C ALA A 66 -29.39 15.48 -14.30
N ASN A 67 -30.27 15.33 -13.29
CA ASN A 67 -31.29 16.33 -13.00
C ASN A 67 -30.67 17.70 -12.63
N LEU A 68 -29.68 17.70 -11.72
CA LEU A 68 -29.02 18.93 -11.30
C LEU A 68 -28.30 19.64 -12.47
N LEU A 69 -27.71 18.89 -13.40
CA LEU A 69 -27.13 19.46 -14.61
C LEU A 69 -28.17 20.06 -15.54
N ALA A 70 -29.34 19.40 -15.71
CA ALA A 70 -30.45 19.92 -16.51
C ALA A 70 -31.04 21.21 -15.91
N GLU A 71 -31.18 21.29 -14.58
CA GLU A 71 -31.61 22.51 -13.86
C GLU A 71 -30.62 23.67 -14.06
N GLN A 72 -29.32 23.38 -14.26
CA GLN A 72 -28.29 24.36 -14.59
C GLN A 72 -28.26 24.77 -16.08
N GLY A 73 -29.17 24.21 -16.88
CA GLY A 73 -29.29 24.51 -18.31
C GLY A 73 -28.33 23.74 -19.22
N LEU A 74 -27.62 22.74 -18.68
CA LEU A 74 -26.83 21.78 -19.45
C LEU A 74 -27.75 20.70 -20.04
N LYS A 75 -27.25 19.94 -21.02
CA LYS A 75 -28.04 18.91 -21.73
C LYS A 75 -27.42 17.52 -21.53
N PRO A 76 -27.54 16.94 -20.33
CA PRO A 76 -27.04 15.58 -20.10
C PRO A 76 -27.92 14.56 -20.82
N ALA A 77 -27.30 13.48 -21.30
CA ALA A 77 -27.98 12.27 -21.71
C ALA A 77 -27.60 11.11 -20.79
N VAL A 78 -28.55 10.25 -20.52
CA VAL A 78 -28.41 9.07 -19.66
C VAL A 78 -28.44 7.81 -20.51
N VAL A 79 -27.46 6.91 -20.33
CA VAL A 79 -27.40 5.60 -20.96
C VAL A 79 -27.60 4.50 -19.94
N LEU A 80 -28.70 3.77 -20.00
CA LEU A 80 -28.99 2.63 -19.12
C LEU A 80 -28.15 1.42 -19.56
N CYS A 81 -27.05 1.16 -18.85
CA CYS A 81 -26.05 0.16 -19.24
C CYS A 81 -26.41 -1.27 -18.82
N CYS A 82 -27.20 -1.43 -17.76
CA CYS A 82 -27.55 -2.73 -17.18
C CYS A 82 -29.07 -2.99 -17.12
N GLY A 83 -29.87 -2.18 -17.80
CA GLY A 83 -31.33 -2.10 -17.67
C GLY A 83 -31.74 -1.04 -16.68
N GLU A 84 -33.02 -1.02 -16.31
CA GLU A 84 -33.56 -0.02 -15.37
C GLU A 84 -33.00 -0.18 -13.95
N PRO A 85 -32.87 0.91 -13.18
CA PRO A 85 -32.49 0.89 -11.77
C PRO A 85 -33.40 -0.02 -10.94
N ASP A 86 -32.81 -0.74 -9.95
CA ASP A 86 -33.52 -1.78 -9.21
C ASP A 86 -33.36 -1.70 -7.66
N THR A 87 -32.63 -0.72 -7.13
CA THR A 87 -32.68 -0.40 -5.69
C THR A 87 -33.76 0.64 -5.41
N ASP A 88 -34.24 0.72 -4.17
CA ASP A 88 -35.28 1.69 -3.77
C ASP A 88 -34.84 3.14 -4.08
N LEU A 89 -33.59 3.48 -3.76
CA LEU A 89 -33.05 4.83 -3.98
C LEU A 89 -32.86 5.13 -5.47
N SER A 90 -32.24 4.22 -6.21
CA SER A 90 -31.97 4.43 -7.64
C SER A 90 -33.26 4.44 -8.47
N SER A 91 -34.25 3.59 -8.11
CA SER A 91 -35.57 3.58 -8.75
C SER A 91 -36.34 4.88 -8.47
N ALA A 92 -36.27 5.40 -7.23
CA ALA A 92 -36.86 6.69 -6.88
C ALA A 92 -36.18 7.86 -7.63
N ALA A 93 -34.86 7.82 -7.79
CA ALA A 93 -34.11 8.79 -8.59
C ALA A 93 -34.52 8.75 -10.07
N TYR A 94 -34.65 7.56 -10.65
CA TYR A 94 -35.10 7.37 -12.02
C TYR A 94 -36.54 7.88 -12.27
N ALA A 95 -37.45 7.61 -11.32
CA ALA A 95 -38.83 8.09 -11.41
C ALA A 95 -38.94 9.64 -11.34
N ARG A 96 -37.94 10.32 -10.76
CA ARG A 96 -37.87 11.79 -10.66
C ARG A 96 -37.05 12.42 -11.80
N LEU A 97 -36.55 11.62 -12.78
CA LEU A 97 -35.70 12.14 -13.86
C LEU A 97 -36.48 13.17 -14.69
N ASP A 98 -35.87 14.34 -14.92
CA ASP A 98 -36.48 15.42 -15.70
C ASP A 98 -36.70 14.95 -17.16
N LYS A 99 -37.87 15.32 -17.71
CA LYS A 99 -38.28 14.92 -19.05
C LYS A 99 -37.41 15.50 -20.17
N SER A 100 -36.61 16.52 -19.88
CA SER A 100 -35.64 17.11 -20.81
C SER A 100 -34.35 16.25 -20.95
N VAL A 101 -34.08 15.35 -20.00
CA VAL A 101 -32.93 14.45 -20.04
C VAL A 101 -33.23 13.31 -21.02
N GLU A 102 -32.39 13.19 -22.03
CA GLU A 102 -32.48 12.09 -23.00
C GLU A 102 -32.07 10.78 -22.35
N VAL A 103 -32.91 9.73 -22.49
CA VAL A 103 -32.64 8.39 -21.95
C VAL A 103 -32.47 7.40 -23.07
N LEU A 104 -31.30 6.77 -23.14
CA LEU A 104 -30.92 5.82 -24.16
C LEU A 104 -30.66 4.43 -23.54
N LYS A 105 -30.88 3.37 -24.33
CA LYS A 105 -30.42 2.03 -23.99
C LYS A 105 -29.02 1.80 -24.56
N ALA A 106 -28.18 1.08 -23.85
CA ALA A 106 -26.76 0.85 -24.21
C ALA A 106 -26.57 0.34 -25.62
N GLU A 107 -27.42 -0.58 -26.07
CA GLU A 107 -27.39 -1.17 -27.41
C GLU A 107 -27.52 -0.17 -28.58
N ASN A 108 -28.15 0.99 -28.32
CA ASN A 108 -28.40 2.05 -29.30
C ASN A 108 -27.53 3.31 -29.01
N ALA A 109 -26.63 3.26 -28.07
CA ALA A 109 -25.90 4.43 -27.59
C ALA A 109 -24.37 4.37 -27.80
N LEU A 110 -23.84 3.35 -28.48
CA LEU A 110 -22.39 3.17 -28.59
C LEU A 110 -21.70 4.36 -29.28
N ASP A 111 -22.23 4.81 -30.43
CA ASP A 111 -21.70 6.00 -31.11
C ASP A 111 -21.90 7.28 -30.29
N PHE A 112 -22.92 7.28 -29.43
CA PHE A 112 -23.20 8.39 -28.55
C PHE A 112 -22.18 8.49 -27.43
N ILE A 113 -21.75 7.34 -26.90
CA ILE A 113 -20.68 7.20 -25.89
C ILE A 113 -19.33 7.60 -26.50
N GLU A 114 -18.99 7.06 -27.68
CA GLU A 114 -17.73 7.35 -28.38
C GLU A 114 -17.56 8.86 -28.68
N GLY A 115 -18.66 9.56 -28.98
CA GLY A 115 -18.65 10.99 -29.32
C GLY A 115 -18.96 11.93 -28.15
N ALA A 116 -18.88 11.51 -26.89
CA ALA A 116 -19.10 12.37 -25.74
C ALA A 116 -17.92 13.34 -25.52
N ASP A 117 -18.22 14.60 -25.17
CA ASP A 117 -17.21 15.57 -24.70
C ASP A 117 -16.87 15.33 -23.21
N VAL A 118 -17.89 14.92 -22.43
CA VAL A 118 -17.75 14.51 -21.02
C VAL A 118 -18.51 13.20 -20.83
N LEU A 119 -17.79 12.15 -20.50
CA LEU A 119 -18.32 10.81 -20.24
C LEU A 119 -18.21 10.48 -18.76
N VAL A 120 -19.37 10.19 -18.14
CA VAL A 120 -19.44 9.93 -16.70
C VAL A 120 -19.82 8.49 -16.44
N ASP A 121 -19.00 7.77 -15.70
CA ASP A 121 -19.22 6.38 -15.32
C ASP A 121 -19.93 6.30 -13.96
N CYS A 122 -21.19 5.92 -13.96
CA CYS A 122 -22.00 5.61 -12.77
C CYS A 122 -22.55 4.18 -12.85
N ILE A 123 -21.81 3.23 -13.48
CA ILE A 123 -22.33 1.87 -13.70
C ILE A 123 -22.17 1.03 -12.43
N PHE A 124 -20.95 0.90 -11.92
CA PHE A 124 -20.64 0.08 -10.74
C PHE A 124 -19.90 0.91 -9.69
N GLY A 125 -20.33 0.82 -8.44
CA GLY A 125 -19.64 1.38 -7.28
C GLY A 125 -18.92 0.28 -6.46
N THR A 126 -18.89 0.44 -5.14
CA THR A 126 -18.18 -0.43 -4.18
C THR A 126 -18.59 -1.92 -4.22
N GLY A 127 -19.73 -2.25 -4.78
CA GLY A 127 -20.23 -3.63 -4.90
C GLY A 127 -19.61 -4.46 -6.02
N PHE A 128 -18.79 -3.87 -6.89
CA PHE A 128 -18.19 -4.62 -8.01
C PHE A 128 -17.11 -5.60 -7.54
N HIS A 129 -17.17 -6.82 -8.07
CA HIS A 129 -16.16 -7.86 -7.87
C HIS A 129 -16.11 -8.82 -9.08
N GLY A 130 -14.95 -9.43 -9.30
CA GLY A 130 -14.71 -10.35 -10.41
C GLY A 130 -14.39 -9.62 -11.71
N SER A 131 -14.97 -10.09 -12.82
CA SER A 131 -14.73 -9.57 -14.18
C SER A 131 -15.99 -8.98 -14.77
N LEU A 132 -15.83 -8.09 -15.75
CA LEU A 132 -16.92 -7.53 -16.53
C LEU A 132 -17.64 -8.64 -17.32
N ARG A 133 -18.97 -8.64 -17.30
CA ARG A 133 -19.77 -9.64 -18.01
C ARG A 133 -19.81 -9.32 -19.52
N GLU A 134 -19.94 -10.35 -20.35
CA GLU A 134 -19.91 -10.22 -21.82
C GLU A 134 -20.91 -9.21 -22.38
N ASN A 135 -22.10 -9.12 -21.80
CA ASN A 135 -23.16 -8.23 -22.25
C ASN A 135 -22.85 -6.73 -22.12
N ILE A 136 -21.92 -6.34 -21.22
CA ILE A 136 -21.54 -4.93 -21.02
C ILE A 136 -20.24 -4.55 -21.73
N LEU A 137 -19.46 -5.53 -22.22
CA LEU A 137 -18.18 -5.26 -22.89
C LEU A 137 -18.28 -4.28 -24.08
N PRO A 138 -19.36 -4.27 -24.90
CA PRO A 138 -19.49 -3.27 -25.95
C PRO A 138 -19.48 -1.82 -25.44
N VAL A 139 -20.11 -1.56 -24.28
CA VAL A 139 -20.11 -0.23 -23.63
C VAL A 139 -18.69 0.17 -23.23
N PHE A 140 -17.95 -0.70 -22.58
CA PHE A 140 -16.58 -0.40 -22.14
C PHE A 140 -15.62 -0.18 -23.33
N ARG A 141 -15.81 -0.94 -24.42
CA ARG A 141 -15.05 -0.70 -25.67
C ARG A 141 -15.38 0.64 -26.32
N ALA A 142 -16.63 1.10 -26.22
CA ALA A 142 -16.99 2.45 -26.66
C ALA A 142 -16.36 3.53 -25.75
N CYS A 143 -16.32 3.28 -24.43
CA CYS A 143 -15.62 4.16 -23.48
C CYS A 143 -14.11 4.27 -23.77
N GLU A 144 -13.45 3.18 -24.19
CA GLU A 144 -12.04 3.24 -24.58
C GLU A 144 -11.79 4.17 -25.79
N LYS A 145 -12.73 4.23 -26.72
CA LYS A 145 -12.63 5.07 -27.94
C LYS A 145 -13.02 6.53 -27.70
N CYS A 146 -13.74 6.81 -26.63
CA CYS A 146 -14.11 8.18 -26.28
C CYS A 146 -12.85 9.00 -25.95
N GLU A 147 -12.66 10.13 -26.65
CA GLU A 147 -11.55 11.07 -26.45
C GLU A 147 -11.91 12.22 -25.50
N GLY A 148 -13.17 12.32 -25.08
CA GLY A 148 -13.64 13.32 -24.13
C GLY A 148 -13.15 13.08 -22.69
N MET A 149 -13.42 14.04 -21.80
CA MET A 149 -13.11 13.96 -20.37
C MET A 149 -13.87 12.80 -19.72
N LYS A 150 -13.18 11.92 -19.01
CA LYS A 150 -13.75 10.73 -18.38
C LYS A 150 -13.80 10.90 -16.86
N ILE A 151 -14.99 10.89 -16.30
CA ILE A 151 -15.22 11.06 -14.85
C ILE A 151 -15.84 9.77 -14.30
N ALA A 152 -15.27 9.21 -13.24
CA ALA A 152 -15.86 8.08 -12.52
C ALA A 152 -16.58 8.56 -11.24
N CYS A 153 -17.79 8.06 -11.05
CA CYS A 153 -18.57 8.25 -9.83
C CYS A 153 -18.18 7.18 -8.81
N ASP A 154 -17.68 7.58 -7.69
CA ASP A 154 -17.20 6.78 -6.56
C ASP A 154 -15.98 5.91 -6.87
N LEU A 155 -16.06 5.04 -7.87
CA LEU A 155 -14.95 4.22 -8.38
C LEU A 155 -15.11 4.01 -9.90
N PRO A 156 -14.01 3.85 -10.64
CA PRO A 156 -14.11 3.40 -12.02
C PRO A 156 -14.72 2.00 -12.10
N SER A 157 -15.71 1.83 -12.94
CA SER A 157 -16.38 0.54 -13.12
C SER A 157 -15.43 -0.52 -13.68
N GLY A 158 -15.44 -1.69 -13.06
CA GLY A 158 -14.47 -2.76 -13.31
C GLY A 158 -13.34 -2.83 -12.27
N VAL A 159 -13.22 -1.84 -11.39
CA VAL A 159 -12.28 -1.80 -10.27
C VAL A 159 -12.93 -2.38 -9.00
N ASN A 160 -12.20 -3.22 -8.29
CA ASN A 160 -12.62 -3.77 -7.00
C ASN A 160 -12.18 -2.86 -5.84
N ALA A 161 -13.13 -2.24 -5.17
CA ALA A 161 -12.91 -1.32 -4.07
C ALA A 161 -12.16 -1.91 -2.85
N ARG A 162 -12.16 -3.24 -2.69
CA ARG A 162 -11.55 -3.93 -1.53
C ARG A 162 -10.05 -4.15 -1.68
N ASN A 163 -9.62 -4.56 -2.88
CA ASN A 163 -8.26 -5.07 -3.10
C ASN A 163 -7.55 -4.48 -4.32
N GLY A 164 -8.17 -3.52 -5.01
CA GLY A 164 -7.58 -2.84 -6.16
C GLY A 164 -7.44 -3.71 -7.42
N GLN A 165 -8.00 -4.92 -7.44
CA GLN A 165 -8.07 -5.70 -8.68
C GLN A 165 -8.93 -4.96 -9.71
N ALA A 166 -8.52 -5.00 -10.97
CA ALA A 166 -9.23 -4.35 -12.06
C ALA A 166 -9.33 -5.29 -13.26
N ASP A 167 -10.47 -5.25 -13.95
CA ASP A 167 -10.60 -5.87 -15.26
C ASP A 167 -9.76 -5.10 -16.28
N LYS A 168 -9.29 -5.77 -17.34
CA LYS A 168 -8.48 -5.13 -18.37
C LYS A 168 -9.23 -4.03 -19.14
N LEU A 169 -10.55 -4.15 -19.20
CA LEU A 169 -11.44 -3.19 -19.85
C LEU A 169 -12.12 -2.26 -18.84
N SER A 170 -11.64 -2.19 -17.58
CA SER A 170 -12.18 -1.23 -16.61
C SER A 170 -12.21 0.18 -17.17
N PHE A 171 -13.20 0.95 -16.76
CA PHE A 171 -13.30 2.35 -17.14
C PHE A 171 -12.02 3.09 -16.71
N LYS A 172 -11.37 3.75 -17.65
CA LYS A 172 -10.17 4.53 -17.37
C LYS A 172 -10.54 6.00 -17.22
N ALA A 173 -10.69 6.44 -15.99
CA ALA A 173 -11.05 7.82 -15.66
C ALA A 173 -9.85 8.77 -15.76
N ASP A 174 -10.12 10.02 -16.11
CA ASP A 174 -9.19 11.15 -15.91
C ASP A 174 -9.35 11.69 -14.49
N VAL A 175 -10.58 11.62 -13.94
CA VAL A 175 -10.95 12.03 -12.58
C VAL A 175 -11.90 11.02 -11.97
N THR A 176 -11.63 10.61 -10.73
CA THR A 176 -12.57 9.83 -9.89
C THR A 176 -13.08 10.70 -8.75
N VAL A 177 -14.40 10.92 -8.70
CA VAL A 177 -15.08 11.64 -7.64
C VAL A 177 -15.57 10.63 -6.61
N THR A 178 -14.87 10.50 -5.50
CA THR A 178 -15.23 9.56 -4.43
C THR A 178 -15.73 10.32 -3.20
N PHE A 179 -16.60 9.70 -2.40
CA PHE A 179 -17.38 10.39 -1.39
C PHE A 179 -16.93 10.07 0.02
N HIS A 180 -16.97 11.07 0.91
CA HIS A 180 -16.58 11.07 2.32
C HIS A 180 -15.09 10.77 2.50
N ARG A 181 -14.63 9.56 2.20
CA ARG A 181 -13.23 9.14 2.24
C ARG A 181 -12.89 8.31 1.01
N GLY A 182 -11.62 8.29 0.66
CA GLY A 182 -11.14 7.40 -0.40
C GLY A 182 -11.28 5.93 0.02
N LYS A 183 -11.74 5.08 -0.89
CA LYS A 183 -11.84 3.63 -0.69
C LYS A 183 -10.49 2.98 -0.94
N LEU A 184 -10.12 2.02 -0.11
CA LEU A 184 -8.80 1.38 -0.14
C LEU A 184 -8.38 0.95 -1.55
N GLY A 185 -9.29 0.33 -2.31
CA GLY A 185 -9.00 -0.18 -3.64
C GLY A 185 -8.56 0.88 -4.65
N LEU A 186 -8.95 2.15 -4.48
CA LEU A 186 -8.54 3.25 -5.37
C LEU A 186 -7.03 3.53 -5.33
N TYR A 187 -6.35 3.14 -4.25
CA TYR A 187 -4.94 3.41 -4.01
C TYR A 187 -4.03 2.20 -4.21
N LEU A 188 -4.61 1.07 -4.64
CA LEU A 188 -3.89 -0.19 -4.82
C LEU A 188 -3.68 -0.50 -6.31
N GLN A 189 -2.53 -1.08 -6.65
CA GLN A 189 -2.28 -1.59 -8.00
C GLN A 189 -3.10 -2.86 -8.29
N PRO A 190 -3.69 -3.03 -9.51
CA PRO A 190 -3.57 -2.13 -10.67
C PRO A 190 -4.65 -1.03 -10.76
N ALA A 191 -5.58 -0.92 -9.81
CA ALA A 191 -6.71 0.01 -9.84
C ALA A 191 -6.28 1.48 -10.03
N VAL A 192 -5.18 1.87 -9.41
CA VAL A 192 -4.63 3.24 -9.48
C VAL A 192 -4.41 3.72 -10.92
N ASP A 193 -4.10 2.79 -11.85
CA ASP A 193 -3.88 3.09 -13.28
C ASP A 193 -5.18 3.46 -14.01
N PHE A 194 -6.34 3.23 -13.39
CA PHE A 194 -7.67 3.50 -13.92
C PHE A 194 -8.36 4.70 -13.27
N CYS A 195 -7.84 5.19 -12.12
CA CYS A 195 -8.55 6.17 -11.30
C CYS A 195 -8.32 7.63 -11.72
N GLY A 196 -7.24 7.94 -12.44
CA GLY A 196 -6.87 9.33 -12.70
C GLY A 196 -6.66 10.14 -11.41
N GLU A 197 -7.04 11.41 -11.41
CA GLU A 197 -7.04 12.23 -10.21
C GLU A 197 -8.19 11.84 -9.28
N ILE A 198 -7.89 11.55 -8.00
CA ILE A 198 -8.90 11.16 -7.02
C ILE A 198 -9.33 12.38 -6.22
N LEU A 199 -10.57 12.81 -6.42
CA LEU A 199 -11.22 13.91 -5.69
C LEU A 199 -12.11 13.33 -4.59
N VAL A 200 -11.72 13.50 -3.33
CA VAL A 200 -12.55 13.11 -2.18
C VAL A 200 -13.48 14.25 -1.83
N LYS A 201 -14.79 14.02 -1.93
CA LYS A 201 -15.83 15.03 -1.69
C LYS A 201 -16.60 14.73 -0.41
N ASP A 202 -16.84 15.76 0.40
CA ASP A 202 -17.69 15.65 1.59
C ASP A 202 -19.16 15.53 1.18
N ILE A 203 -19.86 14.59 1.79
CA ILE A 203 -21.29 14.33 1.58
C ILE A 203 -22.11 14.47 2.86
N GLY A 204 -21.51 15.00 3.95
CA GLY A 204 -22.19 15.29 5.20
C GLY A 204 -22.20 14.14 6.22
N ILE A 205 -21.31 13.15 6.07
CA ILE A 205 -21.12 12.12 7.10
C ILE A 205 -20.27 12.73 8.23
N ASP A 206 -20.80 12.70 9.46
CA ASP A 206 -20.09 13.21 10.63
C ASP A 206 -18.83 12.35 10.93
N GLU A 207 -17.68 12.99 11.13
CA GLU A 207 -16.42 12.30 11.42
C GLU A 207 -16.48 11.43 12.69
N ARG A 208 -17.42 11.68 13.59
CA ARG A 208 -17.66 10.80 14.76
C ARG A 208 -18.04 9.39 14.39
N CYS A 209 -18.61 9.16 13.20
CA CYS A 209 -18.88 7.82 12.66
C CYS A 209 -17.60 6.98 12.52
N GLU A 210 -16.45 7.64 12.37
CA GLU A 210 -15.15 6.95 12.20
C GLU A 210 -14.45 6.59 13.52
N ASN A 211 -14.90 7.08 14.67
CA ASN A 211 -14.18 6.96 15.94
C ASN A 211 -13.99 5.51 16.43
N ILE A 212 -14.90 4.62 16.05
CA ILE A 212 -14.87 3.20 16.46
C ILE A 212 -14.28 2.28 15.40
N LEU A 213 -13.87 2.82 14.25
CA LEU A 213 -13.34 2.02 13.16
C LEU A 213 -11.94 1.49 13.48
N SER A 214 -11.72 0.21 13.20
CA SER A 214 -10.43 -0.47 13.27
C SER A 214 -10.30 -1.45 12.09
N PRO A 215 -9.14 -1.53 11.45
CA PRO A 215 -7.95 -0.69 11.63
C PRO A 215 -8.15 0.75 11.15
N VAL A 216 -7.35 1.67 11.68
CA VAL A 216 -7.24 3.02 11.14
C VAL A 216 -6.20 3.01 10.02
N ILE A 217 -6.64 3.25 8.77
CA ILE A 217 -5.78 3.24 7.59
C ILE A 217 -5.47 4.68 7.19
N THR A 218 -4.19 5.01 7.06
CA THR A 218 -3.73 6.33 6.60
C THR A 218 -2.63 6.20 5.55
N PRO A 219 -2.60 7.06 4.52
CA PRO A 219 -1.45 7.15 3.62
C PRO A 219 -0.20 7.56 4.40
N PHE A 220 0.94 6.99 4.04
CA PHE A 220 2.23 7.41 4.58
C PHE A 220 2.94 8.28 3.53
N ASP A 221 2.74 9.58 3.66
CA ASP A 221 3.23 10.60 2.74
C ASP A 221 4.55 11.24 3.24
N VAL A 222 5.07 12.21 2.48
CA VAL A 222 6.30 12.95 2.82
C VAL A 222 6.19 13.68 4.16
N VAL A 223 5.01 14.17 4.54
CA VAL A 223 4.79 14.89 5.81
C VAL A 223 4.97 13.93 6.98
N LYS A 224 4.36 12.73 6.90
CA LYS A 224 4.53 11.68 7.92
C LYS A 224 5.95 11.13 7.94
N ALA A 225 6.58 10.97 6.76
CA ALA A 225 7.96 10.53 6.66
C ALA A 225 8.91 11.48 7.39
N ARG A 226 8.74 12.79 7.22
CA ARG A 226 9.53 13.81 7.93
C ARG A 226 9.27 13.79 9.44
N ALA A 227 8.02 13.67 9.84
CA ALA A 227 7.65 13.61 11.26
C ALA A 227 8.19 12.34 11.95
N ALA A 228 8.32 11.23 11.21
CA ALA A 228 8.85 9.96 11.71
C ALA A 228 10.40 9.90 11.70
N LEU A 229 11.07 10.82 10.98
CA LEU A 229 12.52 10.79 10.83
C LEU A 229 13.21 11.01 12.18
N PRO A 230 14.14 10.14 12.61
CA PRO A 230 14.85 10.30 13.88
C PRO A 230 15.65 11.61 13.92
N PHE A 231 15.47 12.37 14.98
CA PHE A 231 16.22 13.61 15.18
C PHE A 231 17.72 13.34 15.34
N ARG A 232 18.55 14.16 14.71
CA ARG A 232 20.02 14.06 14.79
C ARG A 232 20.61 15.28 15.49
N PRO A 233 20.90 15.19 16.80
CA PRO A 233 21.50 16.30 17.55
C PRO A 233 22.93 16.59 17.04
N ALA A 234 23.31 17.86 17.04
CA ALA A 234 24.61 18.31 16.51
C ALA A 234 25.81 17.79 17.36
N ASP A 235 25.58 17.49 18.64
CA ASP A 235 26.56 16.91 19.55
C ASP A 235 26.51 15.37 19.61
N GLY A 236 25.75 14.75 18.69
CA GLY A 236 25.59 13.30 18.60
C GLY A 236 26.92 12.58 18.29
N HIS A 237 27.08 11.41 18.85
CA HIS A 237 28.18 10.50 18.57
C HIS A 237 27.68 9.16 18.03
N LYS A 238 28.56 8.28 17.58
CA LYS A 238 28.17 6.99 16.97
C LYS A 238 27.23 6.13 17.84
N GLY A 239 27.32 6.23 19.15
CA GLY A 239 26.40 5.54 20.09
C GLY A 239 25.00 6.17 20.16
N THR A 240 24.88 7.49 19.91
CA THR A 240 23.58 8.21 19.87
C THR A 240 22.69 7.69 18.74
N PHE A 241 23.28 7.32 17.63
CA PHE A 241 22.57 6.84 16.44
C PHE A 241 22.40 5.32 16.40
N GLY A 242 22.62 4.67 17.54
CA GLY A 242 22.36 3.25 17.74
C GLY A 242 23.36 2.31 17.06
N LYS A 243 23.15 1.02 17.34
CA LYS A 243 23.94 -0.07 16.77
C LYS A 243 23.00 -1.16 16.27
N VAL A 244 23.19 -1.59 15.02
CA VAL A 244 22.58 -2.81 14.47
C VAL A 244 23.56 -3.97 14.60
N VAL A 245 23.07 -5.09 15.15
CA VAL A 245 23.67 -6.41 15.00
C VAL A 245 22.87 -7.15 13.91
N SER A 246 23.56 -7.64 12.88
CA SER A 246 22.91 -8.34 11.77
C SER A 246 23.37 -9.78 11.69
N VAL A 247 22.43 -10.72 11.57
CA VAL A 247 22.65 -12.16 11.35
C VAL A 247 22.22 -12.45 9.91
N ALA A 248 23.17 -12.39 9.00
CA ALA A 248 22.90 -12.41 7.56
C ALA A 248 24.05 -13.04 6.78
N GLY A 249 23.76 -13.46 5.56
CA GLY A 249 24.72 -14.02 4.65
C GLY A 249 25.06 -15.48 4.92
N SER A 250 25.31 -16.18 3.84
CA SER A 250 25.85 -17.54 3.78
C SER A 250 26.78 -17.63 2.57
N GLU A 251 27.42 -18.77 2.38
CA GLU A 251 28.38 -18.94 1.28
C GLU A 251 27.74 -18.66 -0.11
N SER A 252 26.47 -18.99 -0.28
CA SER A 252 25.72 -18.76 -1.52
C SER A 252 25.11 -17.36 -1.65
N TYR A 253 24.94 -16.61 -0.53
CA TYR A 253 24.21 -15.34 -0.49
C TYR A 253 25.00 -14.19 0.15
N ILE A 254 26.25 -14.03 -0.30
CA ILE A 254 27.18 -13.00 0.20
C ILE A 254 26.62 -11.59 -0.02
N GLY A 255 26.02 -11.35 -1.21
CA GLY A 255 25.54 -10.04 -1.62
C GLY A 255 24.40 -9.49 -0.74
N ALA A 256 23.50 -10.34 -0.27
CA ALA A 256 22.37 -9.96 0.57
C ALA A 256 22.83 -9.30 1.90
N ALA A 257 23.84 -9.91 2.56
CA ALA A 257 24.43 -9.34 3.77
C ALA A 257 25.11 -7.98 3.50
N GLY A 258 25.80 -7.86 2.36
CA GLY A 258 26.44 -6.60 1.96
C GLY A 258 25.44 -5.48 1.67
N LEU A 259 24.36 -5.78 0.93
CA LEU A 259 23.33 -4.80 0.58
C LEU A 259 22.57 -4.31 1.81
N SER A 260 22.18 -5.21 2.73
CA SER A 260 21.52 -4.83 3.97
C SER A 260 22.40 -3.96 4.86
N ALA A 261 23.68 -4.30 4.98
CA ALA A 261 24.64 -3.51 5.76
C ALA A 261 24.88 -2.12 5.17
N MET A 262 25.12 -2.03 3.86
CA MET A 262 25.33 -0.74 3.18
C MET A 262 24.10 0.16 3.26
N ALA A 263 22.91 -0.40 3.03
CA ALA A 263 21.65 0.34 3.15
C ALA A 263 21.45 0.87 4.58
N ALA A 264 21.68 0.04 5.61
CA ALA A 264 21.58 0.48 7.00
C ALA A 264 22.56 1.62 7.33
N MET A 265 23.82 1.50 6.93
CA MET A 265 24.85 2.53 7.18
C MET A 265 24.53 3.85 6.45
N ARG A 266 24.07 3.77 5.19
CA ARG A 266 23.64 4.95 4.40
C ARG A 266 22.36 5.60 4.95
N THR A 267 21.55 4.85 5.72
CA THR A 267 20.36 5.39 6.41
C THR A 267 20.71 6.04 7.75
N GLY A 268 21.95 5.96 8.21
CA GLY A 268 22.47 6.79 9.30
C GLY A 268 22.64 6.12 10.65
N VAL A 269 22.55 4.77 10.75
CA VAL A 269 22.92 4.07 11.99
C VAL A 269 24.37 4.35 12.38
N GLY A 270 24.63 4.54 13.65
CA GLY A 270 25.96 4.89 14.15
C GLY A 270 26.99 3.75 14.08
N LEU A 271 26.55 2.52 14.26
CA LEU A 271 27.39 1.31 14.21
C LEU A 271 26.61 0.15 13.57
N PHE A 272 27.32 -0.65 12.76
CA PHE A 272 26.79 -1.88 12.19
C PHE A 272 27.77 -3.03 12.44
N GLU A 273 27.30 -4.15 13.01
CA GLU A 273 28.06 -5.37 13.21
C GLU A 273 27.41 -6.53 12.48
N LEU A 274 28.14 -7.13 11.53
CA LEU A 274 27.70 -8.28 10.73
C LEU A 274 28.20 -9.59 11.34
N CYS A 275 27.28 -10.38 11.91
CA CYS A 275 27.50 -11.76 12.32
C CYS A 275 27.22 -12.69 11.13
N THR A 276 28.24 -13.32 10.57
CA THR A 276 28.12 -14.06 9.31
C THR A 276 29.18 -15.16 9.16
N ALA A 277 29.07 -15.96 8.11
CA ALA A 277 30.10 -16.98 7.76
C ALA A 277 31.46 -16.35 7.48
N LYS A 278 32.54 -17.06 7.79
CA LYS A 278 33.92 -16.58 7.56
C LYS A 278 34.22 -16.26 6.08
N SER A 279 33.63 -17.02 5.15
CA SER A 279 33.73 -16.77 3.71
C SER A 279 33.12 -15.41 3.32
N VAL A 280 31.96 -15.05 3.90
CA VAL A 280 31.31 -13.76 3.71
C VAL A 280 32.14 -12.61 4.26
N VAL A 281 32.74 -12.77 5.46
CA VAL A 281 33.68 -11.79 6.04
C VAL A 281 34.81 -11.51 5.07
N ASN A 282 35.45 -12.56 4.57
CA ASN A 282 36.61 -12.43 3.66
C ASN A 282 36.21 -11.69 2.35
N SER A 283 35.00 -11.91 1.86
CA SER A 283 34.55 -11.32 0.60
C SER A 283 34.12 -9.84 0.76
N LEU A 284 33.49 -9.47 1.89
CA LEU A 284 32.93 -8.13 2.08
C LEU A 284 33.93 -7.16 2.72
N SER A 285 34.83 -7.61 3.57
CA SER A 285 35.74 -6.74 4.33
C SER A 285 36.71 -5.95 3.45
N ALA A 286 36.95 -6.38 2.23
CA ALA A 286 37.80 -5.67 1.26
C ALA A 286 37.15 -4.42 0.65
N GLY A 287 35.85 -4.28 0.75
CA GLY A 287 35.11 -3.16 0.14
C GLY A 287 34.11 -2.45 1.08
N MET A 288 33.97 -2.90 2.33
CA MET A 288 33.02 -2.34 3.31
C MET A 288 33.73 -2.12 4.64
N TYR A 289 34.47 -1.01 4.73
CA TYR A 289 35.40 -0.70 5.85
C TYR A 289 34.68 -0.18 7.10
N GLU A 290 33.48 0.38 6.96
CA GLU A 290 32.70 0.98 8.04
C GLU A 290 31.94 -0.07 8.89
N CYS A 291 31.84 -1.31 8.37
CA CYS A 291 31.21 -2.42 9.05
C CYS A 291 32.17 -3.16 9.97
N THR A 292 31.73 -3.54 11.15
CA THR A 292 32.45 -4.51 11.99
C THR A 292 31.94 -5.92 11.70
N TYR A 293 32.86 -6.91 11.78
CA TYR A 293 32.54 -8.28 11.40
C TYR A 293 32.78 -9.26 12.55
N SER A 294 31.89 -10.23 12.66
CA SER A 294 32.02 -11.36 13.57
C SER A 294 31.82 -12.66 12.81
N ALA A 295 32.91 -13.41 12.60
CA ALA A 295 32.83 -14.71 11.96
C ALA A 295 32.16 -15.72 12.90
N MET A 296 31.04 -16.31 12.45
CA MET A 296 30.27 -17.30 13.14
C MET A 296 30.62 -18.72 12.71
N LYS A 297 30.30 -19.69 13.57
CA LYS A 297 30.42 -21.11 13.23
C LYS A 297 29.40 -21.45 12.12
N THR A 298 29.86 -22.28 11.18
CA THR A 298 29.02 -22.81 10.09
C THR A 298 29.04 -24.32 10.06
N ASP A 299 28.04 -24.91 9.43
CA ASP A 299 28.07 -26.30 9.03
C ASP A 299 28.99 -26.50 7.81
N LYS A 300 29.06 -27.73 7.32
CA LYS A 300 29.90 -28.11 6.15
C LYS A 300 29.51 -27.43 4.83
N ASP A 301 28.26 -26.96 4.75
CA ASP A 301 27.66 -26.31 3.57
C ASP A 301 27.70 -24.78 3.69
N GLY A 302 28.34 -24.23 4.73
CA GLY A 302 28.54 -22.79 4.94
C GLY A 302 27.38 -22.05 5.57
N PHE A 303 26.37 -22.73 6.12
CA PHE A 303 25.25 -22.13 6.84
C PHE A 303 25.53 -22.00 8.33
N MET A 304 25.09 -20.91 8.95
CA MET A 304 25.25 -20.69 10.39
C MET A 304 24.51 -21.75 11.21
N VAL A 305 25.14 -22.19 12.32
CA VAL A 305 24.58 -23.21 13.22
C VAL A 305 23.96 -22.58 14.47
N ALA A 306 23.03 -23.29 15.11
CA ALA A 306 22.29 -22.83 16.29
C ALA A 306 23.20 -22.47 17.48
N GLU A 307 24.36 -23.11 17.64
CA GLU A 307 25.33 -22.82 18.69
C GLU A 307 25.82 -21.37 18.74
N ASN A 308 25.60 -20.58 17.67
CA ASN A 308 25.97 -19.16 17.65
C ASN A 308 25.02 -18.27 18.46
N ALA A 309 23.85 -18.77 18.87
CA ALA A 309 22.80 -17.97 19.50
C ALA A 309 23.30 -17.22 20.73
N GLU A 310 23.96 -17.89 21.69
CA GLU A 310 24.51 -17.26 22.90
C GLU A 310 25.50 -16.13 22.56
N THR A 311 26.40 -16.38 21.60
CA THR A 311 27.39 -15.37 21.17
C THR A 311 26.70 -14.15 20.56
N ILE A 312 25.66 -14.33 19.74
CA ILE A 312 24.90 -13.25 19.11
C ILE A 312 24.10 -12.49 20.17
N LEU A 313 23.39 -13.18 21.08
CA LEU A 313 22.64 -12.56 22.17
C LEU A 313 23.53 -11.67 23.05
N LYS A 314 24.72 -12.11 23.38
CA LYS A 314 25.69 -11.29 24.12
C LYS A 314 26.10 -10.01 23.37
N LYS A 315 26.14 -10.03 22.03
CA LYS A 315 26.39 -8.82 21.21
C LYS A 315 25.20 -7.89 21.23
N CYS A 316 23.98 -8.43 21.33
CA CYS A 316 22.73 -7.68 21.41
C CYS A 316 22.64 -6.85 22.71
N GLU A 317 23.29 -7.23 23.81
CA GLU A 317 23.31 -6.45 25.07
C GLU A 317 23.81 -5.00 24.88
N LYS A 318 24.57 -4.73 23.82
CA LYS A 318 25.14 -3.41 23.49
C LYS A 318 24.63 -2.90 22.14
N ALA A 319 23.52 -3.43 21.66
CA ALA A 319 22.92 -3.05 20.40
C ALA A 319 21.52 -2.47 20.59
N SER A 320 21.02 -1.79 19.57
CA SER A 320 19.70 -1.14 19.55
C SER A 320 18.70 -1.87 18.67
N CYS A 321 19.17 -2.71 17.73
CA CYS A 321 18.33 -3.51 16.84
C CYS A 321 19.08 -4.77 16.39
N LEU A 322 18.35 -5.88 16.29
CA LEU A 322 18.81 -7.13 15.71
C LEU A 322 18.12 -7.35 14.36
N LEU A 323 18.91 -7.41 13.26
CA LEU A 323 18.43 -7.77 11.92
C LEU A 323 18.74 -9.24 11.65
N ILE A 324 17.77 -10.03 11.21
CA ILE A 324 17.96 -11.46 10.92
C ILE A 324 17.37 -11.79 9.57
N GLY A 325 18.14 -12.46 8.70
CA GLY A 325 17.59 -13.24 7.61
C GLY A 325 18.11 -12.97 6.20
N CYS A 326 18.64 -11.79 5.89
CA CYS A 326 19.13 -11.44 4.55
C CYS A 326 20.19 -12.44 4.05
N GLY A 327 19.80 -13.40 3.20
CA GLY A 327 20.68 -14.45 2.68
C GLY A 327 21.24 -15.41 3.72
N LEU A 328 20.52 -15.64 4.82
CA LEU A 328 20.93 -16.53 5.91
C LEU A 328 20.95 -18.02 5.47
N GLY A 329 20.08 -18.36 4.53
CA GLY A 329 19.77 -19.74 4.15
C GLY A 329 18.78 -20.39 5.10
N HIS A 330 18.06 -21.40 4.57
CA HIS A 330 17.00 -22.10 5.30
C HIS A 330 17.39 -23.55 5.54
N THR A 331 17.76 -23.87 6.78
CA THR A 331 18.16 -25.21 7.26
C THR A 331 17.60 -25.45 8.66
N ALA A 332 17.57 -26.71 9.10
CA ALA A 332 17.16 -27.02 10.47
C ALA A 332 18.02 -26.33 11.56
N GLN A 333 19.26 -25.96 11.22
CA GLN A 333 20.14 -25.24 12.14
C GLN A 333 19.79 -23.74 12.19
N THR A 334 19.51 -23.12 11.03
CA THR A 334 19.08 -21.72 10.96
C THR A 334 17.68 -21.54 11.53
N GLU A 335 16.76 -22.50 11.39
CA GLU A 335 15.45 -22.50 12.07
C GLU A 335 15.61 -22.41 13.60
N LYS A 336 16.48 -23.27 14.18
CA LYS A 336 16.76 -23.24 15.63
C LYS A 336 17.41 -21.94 16.05
N LEU A 337 18.37 -21.44 15.27
CA LEU A 337 19.07 -20.18 15.55
C LEU A 337 18.08 -19.02 15.57
N VAL A 338 17.23 -18.89 14.55
CA VAL A 338 16.23 -17.82 14.44
C VAL A 338 15.21 -17.90 15.57
N ALA A 339 14.71 -19.09 15.88
CA ALA A 339 13.75 -19.28 16.98
C ALA A 339 14.35 -18.86 18.33
N GLU A 340 15.59 -19.25 18.62
CA GLU A 340 16.27 -18.91 19.89
C GLU A 340 16.56 -17.42 19.99
N LEU A 341 17.03 -16.77 18.90
CA LEU A 341 17.26 -15.34 18.87
C LEU A 341 15.94 -14.55 19.00
N THR A 342 14.89 -14.96 18.31
CA THR A 342 13.58 -14.32 18.35
C THR A 342 12.95 -14.38 19.75
N GLN A 343 13.12 -15.51 20.43
CA GLN A 343 12.57 -15.69 21.79
C GLN A 343 13.37 -14.92 22.84
N ASN A 344 14.70 -14.83 22.72
CA ASN A 344 15.57 -14.41 23.82
C ASN A 344 16.19 -13.02 23.67
N ALA A 345 16.19 -12.41 22.47
CA ALA A 345 16.69 -11.04 22.32
C ALA A 345 15.78 -10.04 23.04
N GLU A 346 16.40 -9.13 23.81
CA GLU A 346 15.72 -8.10 24.60
C GLU A 346 15.67 -6.73 23.89
N ILE A 347 16.18 -6.67 22.67
CA ILE A 347 16.16 -5.51 21.78
C ILE A 347 15.23 -5.76 20.59
N PRO A 348 14.71 -4.71 19.95
CA PRO A 348 13.87 -4.84 18.75
C PRO A 348 14.51 -5.70 17.67
N ILE A 349 13.70 -6.52 17.00
CA ILE A 349 14.12 -7.46 15.96
C ILE A 349 13.44 -7.12 14.63
N VAL A 350 14.21 -7.10 13.54
CA VAL A 350 13.71 -7.07 12.17
C VAL A 350 14.00 -8.43 11.52
N LEU A 351 12.96 -9.10 11.05
CA LEU A 351 13.02 -10.40 10.39
C LEU A 351 12.63 -10.23 8.92
N ASP A 352 13.51 -10.64 8.00
CA ASP A 352 13.28 -10.64 6.56
C ASP A 352 13.70 -11.96 5.93
N ALA A 353 13.24 -12.26 4.76
CA ALA A 353 13.68 -13.35 3.89
C ALA A 353 13.81 -14.70 4.63
N ASP A 354 15.02 -15.26 4.72
CA ASP A 354 15.25 -16.56 5.37
C ASP A 354 15.02 -16.53 6.89
N GLY A 355 15.05 -15.35 7.52
CA GLY A 355 14.60 -15.18 8.90
C GLY A 355 13.12 -15.46 9.06
N ILE A 356 12.30 -14.98 8.12
CA ILE A 356 10.86 -15.27 8.07
C ILE A 356 10.62 -16.75 7.72
N ASN A 357 11.31 -17.26 6.71
CA ASN A 357 11.18 -18.67 6.29
C ASN A 357 11.51 -19.63 7.42
N SER A 358 12.59 -19.34 8.18
CA SER A 358 13.03 -20.14 9.33
C SER A 358 12.06 -20.05 10.52
N LEU A 359 11.27 -18.98 10.61
CA LEU A 359 10.27 -18.81 11.66
C LEU A 359 8.97 -19.61 11.37
N CYS A 360 8.60 -19.78 10.09
CA CYS A 360 7.33 -20.39 9.69
C CYS A 360 7.04 -21.76 10.34
N PRO A 361 8.01 -22.71 10.47
CA PRO A 361 7.73 -24.00 11.10
C PRO A 361 7.36 -23.91 12.58
N ASN A 362 7.73 -22.84 13.26
CA ASN A 362 7.48 -22.61 14.69
C ASN A 362 7.12 -21.14 14.97
N ILE A 363 6.14 -20.61 14.25
CA ILE A 363 5.73 -19.20 14.35
C ILE A 363 5.28 -18.82 15.76
N ASP A 364 4.78 -19.74 16.55
CA ASP A 364 4.32 -19.49 17.93
C ASP A 364 5.45 -19.08 18.89
N VAL A 365 6.70 -19.16 18.46
CA VAL A 365 7.83 -18.55 19.20
C VAL A 365 7.63 -17.04 19.37
N LEU A 366 6.90 -16.38 18.46
CA LEU A 366 6.54 -14.97 18.57
C LEU A 366 5.69 -14.65 19.80
N LEU A 367 4.93 -15.61 20.33
CA LEU A 367 4.16 -15.44 21.59
C LEU A 367 5.07 -15.37 22.82
N LYS A 368 6.32 -15.82 22.69
CA LYS A 368 7.30 -15.86 23.79
C LYS A 368 8.39 -14.79 23.64
N LYS A 369 8.31 -13.94 22.61
CA LYS A 369 9.29 -12.87 22.38
C LYS A 369 9.36 -11.91 23.55
N LYS A 370 10.55 -11.43 23.87
CA LYS A 370 10.80 -10.47 24.95
C LYS A 370 10.82 -9.01 24.45
N SER A 371 10.83 -8.81 23.15
CA SER A 371 10.95 -7.48 22.55
C SER A 371 10.05 -7.31 21.36
N THR A 372 10.01 -6.11 20.79
CA THR A 372 9.28 -5.80 19.56
C THR A 372 9.85 -6.54 18.36
N VAL A 373 8.99 -7.10 17.53
CA VAL A 373 9.37 -7.79 16.29
C VAL A 373 8.70 -7.11 15.10
N ILE A 374 9.47 -6.84 14.06
CA ILE A 374 9.02 -6.38 12.75
C ILE A 374 9.27 -7.49 11.75
N LEU A 375 8.22 -7.91 11.06
CA LEU A 375 8.27 -8.84 9.94
C LEU A 375 8.12 -8.07 8.64
N THR A 376 8.92 -8.38 7.62
CA THR A 376 8.88 -7.71 6.32
C THR A 376 8.52 -8.67 5.18
N PRO A 377 7.40 -9.41 5.24
CA PRO A 377 7.08 -10.45 4.28
C PRO A 377 6.66 -9.90 2.92
N HIS A 378 7.14 -10.51 1.83
CA HIS A 378 6.49 -10.44 0.52
C HIS A 378 5.26 -11.39 0.48
N PRO A 379 4.36 -11.32 -0.55
CA PRO A 379 3.12 -12.10 -0.52
C PRO A 379 3.27 -13.59 -0.26
N ALA A 380 4.31 -14.24 -0.79
CA ALA A 380 4.50 -15.67 -0.57
C ALA A 380 5.04 -16.00 0.84
N GLU A 381 5.82 -15.11 1.45
CA GLU A 381 6.24 -15.21 2.85
C GLU A 381 5.06 -14.99 3.79
N LEU A 382 4.22 -13.96 3.50
CA LEU A 382 3.00 -13.70 4.26
C LEU A 382 2.04 -14.89 4.23
N ALA A 383 1.90 -15.53 3.05
CA ALA A 383 1.08 -16.73 2.90
C ALA A 383 1.57 -17.89 3.80
N ARG A 384 2.89 -18.12 3.84
CA ARG A 384 3.49 -19.14 4.73
C ARG A 384 3.28 -18.82 6.20
N LEU A 385 3.50 -17.56 6.61
CA LEU A 385 3.27 -17.11 7.99
C LEU A 385 1.80 -17.28 8.42
N CYS A 386 0.86 -17.06 7.51
CA CYS A 386 -0.58 -17.19 7.77
C CYS A 386 -1.10 -18.61 7.60
N GLY A 387 -0.33 -19.54 6.99
CA GLY A 387 -0.78 -20.89 6.68
C GLY A 387 -1.86 -20.95 5.60
N VAL A 388 -1.84 -20.02 4.64
CA VAL A 388 -2.82 -19.88 3.54
C VAL A 388 -2.11 -19.85 2.19
N THR A 389 -2.86 -19.85 1.09
CA THR A 389 -2.32 -19.73 -0.27
C THR A 389 -1.95 -18.28 -0.61
N VAL A 390 -1.06 -18.10 -1.59
CA VAL A 390 -0.72 -16.76 -2.11
C VAL A 390 -1.96 -16.08 -2.71
N GLY A 391 -2.86 -16.84 -3.35
CA GLY A 391 -4.11 -16.31 -3.89
C GLY A 391 -5.02 -15.71 -2.82
N GLU A 392 -5.16 -16.38 -1.68
CA GLU A 392 -5.92 -15.89 -0.53
C GLU A 392 -5.30 -14.59 0.04
N VAL A 393 -3.97 -14.55 0.17
CA VAL A 393 -3.28 -13.32 0.58
C VAL A 393 -3.52 -12.19 -0.41
N MET A 394 -3.40 -12.44 -1.72
CA MET A 394 -3.60 -11.40 -2.74
C MET A 394 -5.04 -10.89 -2.81
N SER A 395 -6.02 -11.71 -2.41
CA SER A 395 -7.42 -11.27 -2.31
C SER A 395 -7.69 -10.38 -1.09
N ASP A 396 -6.96 -10.58 0.02
CA ASP A 396 -7.10 -9.83 1.28
C ASP A 396 -5.73 -9.67 1.98
N ARG A 397 -4.82 -8.92 1.34
CA ARG A 397 -3.46 -8.72 1.85
C ARG A 397 -3.43 -7.92 3.15
N LEU A 398 -4.24 -6.86 3.23
CA LEU A 398 -4.38 -6.06 4.44
C LEU A 398 -4.92 -6.90 5.60
N GLY A 399 -6.01 -7.62 5.41
CA GLY A 399 -6.59 -8.45 6.46
C GLY A 399 -5.66 -9.57 6.91
N SER A 400 -4.89 -10.16 5.99
CA SER A 400 -3.88 -11.18 6.34
C SER A 400 -2.77 -10.59 7.23
N ALA A 401 -2.23 -9.43 6.87
CA ALA A 401 -1.21 -8.73 7.66
C ALA A 401 -1.76 -8.27 9.02
N TYR A 402 -2.99 -7.77 9.03
CA TYR A 402 -3.66 -7.31 10.25
C TYR A 402 -3.89 -8.45 11.25
N ARG A 403 -4.47 -9.57 10.80
CA ARG A 403 -4.69 -10.77 11.65
C ARG A 403 -3.38 -11.32 12.22
N LEU A 404 -2.31 -11.34 11.40
CA LEU A 404 -0.98 -11.76 11.85
C LEU A 404 -0.43 -10.82 12.92
N SER A 405 -0.52 -9.52 12.69
CA SER A 405 -0.09 -8.47 13.62
C SER A 405 -0.81 -8.58 14.97
N GLU A 406 -2.14 -8.66 14.96
CA GLU A 406 -2.94 -8.77 16.19
C GLU A 406 -2.67 -10.07 16.96
N LYS A 407 -2.63 -11.21 16.25
CA LYS A 407 -2.42 -12.52 16.87
C LYS A 407 -1.10 -12.61 17.64
N TYR A 408 -0.03 -12.06 17.08
CA TYR A 408 1.32 -12.19 17.63
C TYR A 408 1.87 -10.91 18.28
N GLY A 409 1.14 -9.80 18.23
CA GLY A 409 1.61 -8.52 18.75
C GLY A 409 2.92 -8.09 18.05
N VAL A 410 2.96 -8.15 16.72
CA VAL A 410 4.12 -7.81 15.89
C VAL A 410 3.77 -6.73 14.89
N THR A 411 4.77 -5.98 14.41
CA THR A 411 4.60 -5.12 13.24
C THR A 411 4.83 -5.92 11.98
N VAL A 412 3.93 -5.78 11.00
CA VAL A 412 4.02 -6.47 9.71
C VAL A 412 4.14 -5.44 8.60
N LEU A 413 5.25 -5.47 7.86
CA LEU A 413 5.44 -4.70 6.63
C LEU A 413 5.14 -5.62 5.44
N ALA A 414 3.88 -5.68 5.01
CA ALA A 414 3.41 -6.53 3.92
C ALA A 414 3.78 -5.91 2.56
N LYS A 415 4.93 -6.35 2.03
CA LYS A 415 5.55 -5.80 0.80
C LYS A 415 4.74 -6.09 -0.46
N SER A 416 4.57 -5.08 -1.31
CA SER A 416 4.10 -5.18 -2.70
C SER A 416 4.41 -3.85 -3.40
N ALA A 417 3.84 -3.60 -4.59
CA ALA A 417 3.87 -2.28 -5.24
C ALA A 417 3.27 -1.20 -4.33
N ASP A 418 2.18 -1.53 -3.64
CA ASP A 418 1.58 -0.82 -2.53
C ASP A 418 1.82 -1.64 -1.25
N THR A 419 2.50 -1.07 -0.29
CA THR A 419 2.97 -1.76 0.91
C THR A 419 2.18 -1.32 2.13
N PHE A 420 1.75 -2.28 2.98
CA PHE A 420 1.09 -2.01 4.24
C PHE A 420 2.05 -2.19 5.41
N ALA A 421 2.23 -1.14 6.22
CA ALA A 421 2.83 -1.28 7.55
C ALA A 421 1.70 -1.36 8.58
N VAL A 422 1.62 -2.47 9.30
CA VAL A 422 0.51 -2.82 10.20
C VAL A 422 1.03 -3.06 11.61
N GLY A 423 0.45 -2.41 12.61
CA GLY A 423 0.82 -2.61 14.00
C GLY A 423 -0.04 -1.81 14.97
N GLY A 424 -0.42 -2.41 16.11
CA GLY A 424 -1.16 -1.73 17.17
C GLY A 424 -2.48 -1.11 16.72
N GLY A 425 -3.25 -1.81 15.89
CA GLY A 425 -4.54 -1.35 15.37
C GLY A 425 -4.46 -0.26 14.29
N LYS A 426 -3.25 0.13 13.87
CA LYS A 426 -3.00 1.15 12.85
C LYS A 426 -2.41 0.53 11.59
N VAL A 427 -2.68 1.17 10.46
CA VAL A 427 -2.16 0.80 9.15
C VAL A 427 -1.65 2.03 8.43
N TYR A 428 -0.41 1.99 7.98
CA TYR A 428 0.10 2.92 6.98
C TYR A 428 0.12 2.27 5.60
N LEU A 429 -0.41 2.97 4.62
CA LEU A 429 -0.32 2.60 3.21
C LEU A 429 0.83 3.41 2.57
N CYS A 430 1.86 2.71 2.09
CA CYS A 430 3.00 3.28 1.37
C CYS A 430 2.85 2.93 -0.12
N THR A 431 2.75 3.94 -0.96
CA THR A 431 2.53 3.80 -2.42
C THR A 431 3.74 4.22 -3.25
N GLU A 432 4.75 4.82 -2.63
CA GLU A 432 5.98 5.20 -3.30
C GLU A 432 6.78 3.99 -3.74
N GLY A 433 7.18 4.00 -5.01
CA GLY A 433 7.97 2.92 -5.57
C GLY A 433 8.03 2.96 -7.09
N THR A 434 8.84 2.07 -7.64
CA THR A 434 9.03 1.92 -9.08
C THR A 434 9.36 0.47 -9.41
N THR A 435 9.11 0.04 -10.64
CA THR A 435 9.47 -1.31 -11.13
C THR A 435 10.98 -1.58 -11.08
N ALA A 436 11.83 -0.57 -10.90
CA ALA A 436 13.26 -0.74 -10.63
C ALA A 436 13.53 -1.57 -9.37
N LEU A 437 12.61 -1.58 -8.40
CA LEU A 437 12.70 -2.39 -7.18
C LEU A 437 12.26 -3.85 -7.38
N ALA A 438 11.68 -4.21 -8.51
CA ALA A 438 11.33 -5.60 -8.84
C ALA A 438 12.57 -6.43 -9.23
N LYS A 439 13.61 -6.40 -8.39
CA LYS A 439 14.91 -7.05 -8.59
C LYS A 439 15.45 -7.62 -7.29
N GLY A 440 16.39 -8.58 -7.41
CA GLY A 440 17.13 -9.12 -6.26
C GLY A 440 17.89 -8.02 -5.50
N GLY A 441 17.86 -8.09 -4.19
CA GLY A 441 18.52 -7.12 -3.28
C GLY A 441 17.60 -6.03 -2.73
N SER A 442 16.41 -5.80 -3.29
CA SER A 442 15.49 -4.76 -2.83
C SER A 442 14.97 -5.04 -1.41
N GLY A 443 14.63 -6.31 -1.11
CA GLY A 443 14.26 -6.73 0.24
C GLY A 443 15.40 -6.54 1.24
N ASP A 444 16.61 -6.92 0.87
CA ASP A 444 17.79 -6.78 1.74
C ASP A 444 18.06 -5.31 2.08
N MET A 445 17.95 -4.41 1.09
CA MET A 445 18.04 -2.95 1.32
C MET A 445 16.96 -2.48 2.28
N LEU A 446 15.70 -2.88 2.07
CA LEU A 446 14.58 -2.50 2.92
C LEU A 446 14.81 -2.93 4.37
N ALA A 447 15.21 -4.18 4.59
CA ALA A 447 15.51 -4.72 5.91
C ALA A 447 16.65 -3.94 6.61
N GLY A 448 17.68 -3.56 5.85
CA GLY A 448 18.76 -2.69 6.33
C GLY A 448 18.25 -1.30 6.73
N ILE A 449 17.45 -0.65 5.88
CA ILE A 449 16.88 0.69 6.13
C ILE A 449 15.98 0.66 7.38
N VAL A 450 15.06 -0.30 7.48
CA VAL A 450 14.15 -0.44 8.63
C VAL A 450 14.96 -0.67 9.92
N SER A 451 15.94 -1.57 9.91
CA SER A 451 16.77 -1.84 11.08
C SER A 451 17.57 -0.62 11.54
N SER A 452 18.01 0.22 10.59
CA SER A 452 18.69 1.49 10.87
C SER A 452 17.77 2.47 11.58
N TYR A 453 16.54 2.66 11.11
CA TYR A 453 15.57 3.56 11.77
C TYR A 453 15.19 3.06 13.16
N VAL A 454 14.96 1.75 13.33
CA VAL A 454 14.73 1.15 14.64
C VAL A 454 15.90 1.41 15.58
N ALA A 455 17.14 1.20 15.12
CA ALA A 455 18.33 1.42 15.92
C ALA A 455 18.52 2.89 16.33
N GLN A 456 18.05 3.83 15.52
CA GLN A 456 18.05 5.27 15.81
C GLN A 456 16.89 5.71 16.71
N GLY A 457 16.04 4.78 17.19
CA GLY A 457 14.98 5.05 18.17
C GLY A 457 13.59 5.25 17.58
N CYS A 458 13.39 5.03 16.28
CA CYS A 458 12.08 5.06 15.66
C CYS A 458 11.22 3.89 16.20
N ASN A 459 9.94 4.12 16.48
CA ASN A 459 9.05 3.01 16.86
C ASN A 459 8.83 2.05 15.66
N ALA A 460 8.41 0.83 15.95
CA ALA A 460 8.36 -0.25 14.97
C ALA A 460 7.47 0.04 13.76
N LEU A 461 6.29 0.63 13.97
CA LEU A 461 5.34 0.93 12.90
C LEU A 461 5.86 2.05 12.00
N ASP A 462 6.33 3.14 12.60
CA ASP A 462 6.90 4.26 11.85
C ASP A 462 8.20 3.86 11.14
N ALA A 463 9.07 3.05 11.77
CA ALA A 463 10.30 2.55 11.14
C ALA A 463 9.99 1.67 9.92
N ALA A 464 8.98 0.83 10.00
CA ALA A 464 8.54 -0.02 8.88
C ALA A 464 8.00 0.83 7.72
N ALA A 465 7.10 1.78 7.99
CA ALA A 465 6.53 2.66 6.97
C ALA A 465 7.58 3.61 6.37
N LEU A 466 8.38 4.26 7.23
CA LEU A 466 9.46 5.15 6.80
C LEU A 466 10.51 4.41 5.97
N GLY A 467 10.81 3.14 6.32
CA GLY A 467 11.72 2.29 5.55
C GLY A 467 11.19 2.02 4.14
N SER A 468 9.91 1.69 4.01
CA SER A 468 9.25 1.49 2.71
C SER A 468 9.24 2.77 1.88
N PHE A 469 8.83 3.90 2.47
CA PHE A 469 8.83 5.21 1.84
C PHE A 469 10.24 5.62 1.38
N THR A 470 11.24 5.47 2.25
CA THR A 470 12.63 5.81 1.94
C THR A 470 13.15 4.98 0.76
N LEU A 471 12.93 3.68 0.76
CA LEU A 471 13.38 2.80 -0.33
C LEU A 471 12.70 3.17 -1.64
N GLY A 472 11.36 3.33 -1.63
CA GLY A 472 10.55 3.65 -2.81
C GLY A 472 10.95 4.99 -3.44
N SER A 473 10.97 6.05 -2.63
CA SER A 473 11.32 7.40 -3.09
C SER A 473 12.78 7.50 -3.53
N THR A 474 13.70 6.77 -2.86
CA THR A 474 15.11 6.72 -3.28
C THR A 474 15.27 6.02 -4.62
N ALA A 475 14.49 4.96 -4.88
CA ALA A 475 14.51 4.27 -6.16
C ALA A 475 13.97 5.14 -7.30
N LEU A 476 12.93 5.94 -7.05
CA LEU A 476 12.45 6.97 -7.99
C LEU A 476 13.54 8.00 -8.29
N LEU A 477 14.23 8.49 -7.26
CA LEU A 477 15.35 9.43 -7.43
C LEU A 477 16.51 8.80 -8.23
N ALA A 478 16.89 7.57 -7.92
CA ALA A 478 17.95 6.84 -8.64
C ALA A 478 17.60 6.60 -10.11
N GLY A 479 16.30 6.41 -10.41
CA GLY A 479 15.76 6.24 -11.75
C GLY A 479 15.53 7.54 -12.53
N TYR A 480 15.64 8.70 -11.90
CA TYR A 480 15.37 9.98 -12.57
C TYR A 480 16.22 10.15 -13.83
N LYS A 481 15.56 10.33 -14.97
CA LYS A 481 16.15 10.39 -16.32
C LYS A 481 16.98 9.15 -16.71
N LYS A 482 16.73 8.01 -16.10
CA LYS A 482 17.34 6.73 -16.42
C LYS A 482 16.27 5.67 -16.72
N SER A 483 16.64 4.60 -17.41
CA SER A 483 15.74 3.46 -17.58
C SER A 483 15.66 2.66 -16.28
N GLU A 484 14.45 2.40 -15.77
CA GLU A 484 14.22 1.53 -14.61
C GLU A 484 14.80 0.13 -14.81
N ARG A 485 14.87 -0.34 -16.06
CA ARG A 485 15.49 -1.64 -16.41
C ARG A 485 16.98 -1.71 -16.05
N GLY A 486 17.69 -0.58 -16.09
CA GLY A 486 19.13 -0.50 -15.82
C GLY A 486 19.48 -0.28 -14.35
N ILE A 487 18.52 0.15 -13.51
CA ILE A 487 18.78 0.44 -12.09
C ILE A 487 19.03 -0.87 -11.32
N ILE A 488 20.11 -0.90 -10.53
CA ILE A 488 20.44 -2.01 -9.62
C ILE A 488 20.47 -1.53 -8.17
N ALA A 489 20.53 -2.46 -7.22
CA ALA A 489 20.51 -2.14 -5.79
C ALA A 489 21.55 -1.10 -5.37
N ARG A 490 22.76 -1.13 -5.95
CA ARG A 490 23.80 -0.13 -5.68
C ARG A 490 23.40 1.28 -6.07
N ASP A 491 22.75 1.47 -7.21
CA ASP A 491 22.31 2.80 -7.65
C ASP A 491 21.34 3.41 -6.63
N VAL A 492 20.47 2.56 -6.04
CA VAL A 492 19.53 3.00 -5.00
C VAL A 492 20.27 3.34 -3.71
N ILE A 493 21.22 2.49 -3.27
CA ILE A 493 22.03 2.75 -2.06
C ILE A 493 22.84 4.05 -2.22
N ASP A 494 23.39 4.31 -3.39
CA ASP A 494 24.18 5.52 -3.67
C ASP A 494 23.31 6.78 -3.71
N ALA A 495 22.02 6.66 -4.02
CA ALA A 495 21.06 7.76 -3.99
C ALA A 495 20.51 8.09 -2.58
N LEU A 496 20.60 7.15 -1.61
CA LEU A 496 20.09 7.33 -0.24
C LEU A 496 20.54 8.64 0.43
N PRO A 497 21.85 9.01 0.41
CA PRO A 497 22.28 10.23 1.08
C PRO A 497 21.66 11.49 0.50
N ARG A 498 21.43 11.52 -0.81
CA ARG A 498 20.77 12.66 -1.48
C ARG A 498 19.30 12.73 -1.12
N PHE A 499 18.59 11.60 -1.17
CA PHE A 499 17.19 11.52 -0.80
C PHE A 499 16.97 11.98 0.66
N LEU A 500 17.78 11.48 1.60
CA LEU A 500 17.67 11.85 3.01
C LEU A 500 17.94 13.35 3.23
N TYR A 501 18.94 13.92 2.54
CA TYR A 501 19.19 15.36 2.57
C TYR A 501 17.96 16.16 2.10
N ASP A 502 17.35 15.74 0.99
CA ASP A 502 16.18 16.43 0.46
C ASP A 502 14.97 16.28 1.41
N LEU A 503 14.78 15.10 2.03
CA LEU A 503 13.74 14.85 3.02
C LEU A 503 13.92 15.69 4.30
N GLU A 504 15.15 15.88 4.77
CA GLU A 504 15.48 16.69 5.96
C GLU A 504 15.32 18.20 5.72
N LYS A 505 15.50 18.67 4.47
CA LYS A 505 15.55 20.08 4.10
C LYS A 505 14.31 20.62 3.39
N ALA A 506 13.41 19.75 2.93
CA ALA A 506 12.16 20.20 2.32
C ALA A 506 11.35 21.03 3.36
N ASP A 507 10.90 22.23 3.01
CA ASP A 507 10.07 23.13 3.85
C ASP A 507 8.64 22.61 4.03
#